data_0ea823277c5a927378e14a32fdba906d
#
_entry.id   0ea823277c5a927378e14a32fdba906d
#
_cell.length_a   1.000
_cell.length_b   1.000
_cell.length_c   1.000
_cell.angle_alpha   90.00
_cell.angle_beta   90.00
_cell.angle_gamma   90.00
#
_symmetry.space_group_name_H-M   'P 1'
#
loop_
_entity.id
_entity.type
_entity.pdbx_description
1 polymer ?
#
loop_
_entity_poly.entity_id
_entity_poly.type
_entity_poly.pdbx_seq_one_letter_code
_entity_poly.pdbx_strand_id
1 'polypeptide(L)'
;YLKKKGKDICEYDERQKLAQLKGWKAAFIAAVCFDIINAAVVEARGPWSGMMVMAICSLYVGVGAYAAVCIVKDAYTPLHRRAGRYILLLLALALVNIAIGALNCQSTGLIKNGMLTMSWVNFFAAALLIGIDAVYAIDVLVKRRRAGGLEREE
;
A
#
# COMPACT_ATOMS: atom_id res chain seq x y z
N TYR A 1 -16.91 -19.27 38.57
CA TYR A 1 -15.68 -18.69 37.99
C TYR A 1 -15.42 -19.35 36.64
N LEU A 2 -16.11 -18.90 35.59
CA LEU A 2 -15.84 -19.30 34.20
C LEU A 2 -14.77 -18.34 33.67
N LYS A 3 -13.52 -18.81 33.65
CA LYS A 3 -12.41 -18.18 32.93
C LYS A 3 -12.76 -18.23 31.44
N LYS A 4 -13.37 -17.16 30.90
CA LYS A 4 -13.56 -16.96 29.46
C LYS A 4 -12.19 -17.06 28.81
N LYS A 5 -11.94 -18.15 28.07
CA LYS A 5 -10.79 -18.29 27.18
C LYS A 5 -10.90 -17.11 26.20
N GLY A 6 -10.19 -16.03 26.51
CA GLY A 6 -10.10 -14.87 25.63
C GLY A 6 -9.50 -15.35 24.33
N LYS A 7 -10.30 -15.34 23.28
CA LYS A 7 -9.84 -15.40 21.92
C LYS A 7 -8.86 -14.26 21.80
N ASP A 8 -7.58 -14.56 21.54
CA ASP A 8 -6.59 -13.54 21.20
C ASP A 8 -7.03 -12.83 19.92
N ILE A 9 -7.88 -11.84 20.10
CA ILE A 9 -8.21 -10.88 19.06
C ILE A 9 -6.91 -10.14 18.81
N CYS A 10 -6.48 -10.04 17.55
CA CYS A 10 -5.31 -9.29 17.11
C CYS A 10 -5.33 -7.89 17.72
N GLU A 11 -4.73 -7.72 18.88
CA GLU A 11 -4.80 -6.49 19.63
C GLU A 11 -3.58 -5.65 19.29
N TYR A 12 -3.83 -4.50 18.67
CA TYR A 12 -2.81 -3.48 18.49
C TYR A 12 -2.63 -2.72 19.82
N ASP A 13 -1.39 -2.49 20.21
CA ASP A 13 -1.08 -1.68 21.36
C ASP A 13 -1.43 -0.19 21.12
N GLU A 14 -1.43 0.62 22.17
CA GLU A 14 -1.77 2.05 22.07
C GLU A 14 -0.81 2.81 21.15
N ARG A 15 0.48 2.45 21.15
CA ARG A 15 1.50 3.03 20.27
C ARG A 15 1.18 2.73 18.81
N GLN A 16 0.79 1.50 18.51
CA GLN A 16 0.40 1.07 17.16
C GLN A 16 -0.88 1.79 16.71
N LYS A 17 -1.87 1.94 17.59
CA LYS A 17 -3.10 2.69 17.29
C LYS A 17 -2.80 4.16 16.97
N LEU A 18 -1.93 4.81 17.73
CA LEU A 18 -1.47 6.17 17.45
C LEU A 18 -0.70 6.27 16.13
N ALA A 19 0.12 5.26 15.79
CA ALA A 19 0.82 5.21 14.51
C ALA A 19 -0.16 5.04 13.34
N GLN A 20 -1.20 4.21 13.49
CA GLN A 20 -2.27 4.07 12.51
C GLN A 20 -3.05 5.37 12.29
N LEU A 21 -3.35 6.14 13.34
CA LEU A 21 -3.95 7.46 13.20
C LEU A 21 -3.07 8.43 12.41
N LYS A 22 -1.73 8.41 12.63
CA LYS A 22 -0.79 9.16 11.81
C LYS A 22 -0.76 8.66 10.36
N GLY A 23 -0.89 7.36 10.15
CA GLY A 23 -1.04 6.74 8.83
C GLY A 23 -2.28 7.25 8.10
N TRP A 24 -3.44 7.29 8.77
CA TRP A 24 -4.67 7.83 8.18
C TRP A 24 -4.56 9.31 7.81
N LYS A 25 -3.90 10.12 8.65
CA LYS A 25 -3.62 11.52 8.32
C LYS A 25 -2.71 11.65 7.09
N ALA A 26 -1.67 10.83 6.99
CA ALA A 26 -0.78 10.81 5.84
C ALA A 26 -1.51 10.36 4.57
N ALA A 27 -2.37 9.33 4.67
CA ALA A 27 -3.18 8.84 3.56
C ALA A 27 -4.10 9.93 3.00
N PHE A 28 -4.80 10.65 3.89
CA PHE A 28 -5.68 11.75 3.48
C PHE A 28 -4.91 12.86 2.77
N ILE A 29 -3.79 13.31 3.35
CA ILE A 29 -2.95 14.35 2.76
C ILE A 29 -2.43 13.91 1.39
N ALA A 30 -1.94 12.67 1.28
CA ALA A 30 -1.39 12.15 0.02
C ALA A 30 -2.47 12.06 -1.07
N ALA A 31 -3.68 11.59 -0.75
CA ALA A 31 -4.79 11.53 -1.68
C ALA A 31 -5.21 12.94 -2.14
N VAL A 32 -5.37 13.89 -1.22
CA VAL A 32 -5.72 15.28 -1.57
C VAL A 32 -4.64 15.94 -2.43
N CYS A 33 -3.36 15.75 -2.10
CA CYS A 33 -2.26 16.26 -2.93
C CYS A 33 -2.29 15.65 -4.35
N PHE A 34 -2.52 14.35 -4.44
CA PHE A 34 -2.68 13.68 -5.73
C PHE A 34 -3.83 14.28 -6.53
N ASP A 35 -5.00 14.46 -5.92
CA ASP A 35 -6.19 15.00 -6.61
C ASP A 35 -5.96 16.41 -7.09
N ILE A 36 -5.29 17.27 -6.31
CA ILE A 36 -4.93 18.64 -6.72
C ILE A 36 -3.97 18.61 -7.92
N ILE A 37 -2.92 17.79 -7.86
CA ILE A 37 -1.95 17.63 -8.95
C ILE A 37 -2.65 17.07 -10.18
N ASN A 38 -3.48 16.05 -10.01
CA ASN A 38 -4.25 15.43 -11.09
C ASN A 38 -5.18 16.44 -11.76
N ALA A 39 -5.90 17.27 -11.00
CA ALA A 39 -6.76 18.33 -11.52
C ALA A 39 -5.96 19.32 -12.36
N ALA A 40 -4.81 19.77 -11.88
CA ALA A 40 -3.93 20.68 -12.63
C ALA A 40 -3.40 20.05 -13.93
N VAL A 41 -3.07 18.76 -13.93
CA VAL A 41 -2.63 18.04 -15.14
C VAL A 41 -3.78 17.91 -16.14
N VAL A 42 -4.98 17.58 -15.68
CA VAL A 42 -6.17 17.45 -16.53
C VAL A 42 -6.54 18.79 -17.15
N GLU A 43 -6.46 19.89 -16.40
CA GLU A 43 -6.71 21.22 -16.92
C GLU A 43 -5.67 21.63 -17.97
N ALA A 44 -4.39 21.32 -17.75
CA ALA A 44 -3.31 21.73 -18.64
C ALA A 44 -3.18 20.88 -19.91
N ARG A 45 -3.50 19.58 -19.85
CA ARG A 45 -3.21 18.62 -20.94
C ARG A 45 -4.42 17.79 -21.38
N GLY A 46 -5.55 17.94 -20.70
CA GLY A 46 -6.72 17.10 -20.88
C GLY A 46 -6.66 15.79 -20.06
N PRO A 47 -7.75 15.02 -20.04
CA PRO A 47 -7.85 13.81 -19.23
C PRO A 47 -6.94 12.71 -19.79
N TRP A 48 -6.06 12.17 -18.93
CA TRP A 48 -5.16 11.05 -19.23
C TRP A 48 -5.84 9.70 -19.05
N SER A 49 -6.97 9.64 -18.36
CA SER A 49 -7.77 8.45 -18.14
C SER A 49 -9.22 8.82 -17.83
N GLY A 50 -10.10 7.81 -17.71
CA GLY A 50 -11.47 8.00 -17.23
C GLY A 50 -11.50 8.39 -15.75
N MET A 51 -12.53 9.14 -15.34
CA MET A 51 -12.70 9.63 -13.95
C MET A 51 -12.59 8.50 -12.91
N MET A 52 -13.13 7.32 -13.20
CA MET A 52 -13.08 6.16 -12.31
C MET A 52 -11.64 5.70 -12.04
N VAL A 53 -10.80 5.64 -13.08
CA VAL A 53 -9.38 5.26 -12.95
C VAL A 53 -8.63 6.29 -12.11
N MET A 54 -8.86 7.58 -12.35
CA MET A 54 -8.24 8.65 -11.57
C MET A 54 -8.61 8.56 -10.09
N ALA A 55 -9.90 8.34 -9.77
CA ALA A 55 -10.37 8.17 -8.40
C ALA A 55 -9.74 6.95 -7.71
N ILE A 56 -9.62 5.82 -8.40
CA ILE A 56 -8.97 4.62 -7.86
C ILE A 56 -7.48 4.86 -7.64
N CYS A 57 -6.79 5.60 -8.52
CA CYS A 57 -5.39 5.98 -8.33
C CYS A 57 -5.21 6.84 -7.06
N SER A 58 -6.11 7.81 -6.80
CA SER A 58 -6.11 8.60 -5.58
C SER A 58 -6.20 7.72 -4.32
N LEU A 59 -7.13 6.76 -4.31
CA LEU A 59 -7.24 5.78 -3.23
C LEU A 59 -5.95 4.96 -3.05
N TYR A 60 -5.33 4.50 -4.15
CA TYR A 60 -4.09 3.74 -4.09
C TYR A 60 -2.92 4.55 -3.51
N VAL A 61 -2.80 5.83 -3.86
CA VAL A 61 -1.82 6.73 -3.28
C VAL A 61 -2.05 6.87 -1.76
N GLY A 62 -3.30 7.06 -1.34
CA GLY A 62 -3.66 7.11 0.08
C GLY A 62 -3.31 5.82 0.82
N VAL A 63 -3.68 4.66 0.28
CA VAL A 63 -3.38 3.34 0.87
C VAL A 63 -1.86 3.12 0.96
N GLY A 64 -1.10 3.49 -0.07
CA GLY A 64 0.36 3.39 -0.07
C GLY A 64 1.00 4.24 1.02
N ALA A 65 0.55 5.48 1.18
CA ALA A 65 1.02 6.39 2.23
C ALA A 65 0.69 5.86 3.63
N TYR A 66 -0.53 5.34 3.84
CA TYR A 66 -0.92 4.67 5.08
C TYR A 66 0.00 3.50 5.41
N ALA A 67 0.17 2.58 4.47
CA ALA A 67 0.99 1.40 4.66
C ALA A 67 2.45 1.76 4.98
N ALA A 68 3.04 2.71 4.25
CA ALA A 68 4.40 3.16 4.48
C ALA A 68 4.61 3.70 5.91
N VAL A 69 3.70 4.57 6.39
CA VAL A 69 3.77 5.11 7.76
C VAL A 69 3.61 4.00 8.81
N CYS A 70 2.68 3.07 8.59
CA CYS A 70 2.43 1.97 9.52
C CYS A 70 3.61 0.98 9.56
N ILE A 71 4.26 0.68 8.43
CA ILE A 71 5.43 -0.19 8.36
C ILE A 71 6.60 0.43 9.15
N VAL A 72 6.96 1.67 8.82
CA VAL A 72 8.08 2.37 9.48
C VAL A 72 7.88 2.51 11.00
N LYS A 73 6.64 2.53 11.45
CA LYS A 73 6.30 2.64 12.88
C LYS A 73 5.93 1.31 13.56
N ASP A 74 6.20 0.16 12.92
CA ASP A 74 5.86 -1.18 13.42
C ASP A 74 4.37 -1.37 13.76
N ALA A 75 3.49 -0.68 13.05
CA ALA A 75 2.04 -0.68 13.28
C ALA A 75 1.23 -1.34 12.16
N TYR A 76 1.92 -1.89 11.14
CA TYR A 76 1.27 -2.53 9.99
C TYR A 76 0.77 -3.94 10.32
N THR A 77 1.52 -4.68 11.14
CA THR A 77 1.16 -6.03 11.56
C THR A 77 0.91 -6.08 13.07
N PRO A 78 -0.10 -6.85 13.54
CA PRO A 78 -0.32 -7.09 14.96
C PRO A 78 0.88 -7.76 15.61
N LEU A 79 1.13 -7.49 16.89
CA LEU A 79 2.29 -7.95 17.67
C LEU A 79 2.57 -9.45 17.62
N HIS A 80 1.54 -10.30 17.43
CA HIS A 80 1.66 -11.76 17.50
C HIS A 80 1.62 -12.48 16.15
N ARG A 81 1.62 -11.76 15.03
CA ARG A 81 1.57 -12.39 13.69
C ARG A 81 2.90 -12.33 12.97
N ARG A 82 3.25 -13.45 12.30
CA ARG A 82 4.45 -13.55 11.46
C ARG A 82 4.29 -12.66 10.22
N ALA A 83 5.04 -11.58 10.17
CA ALA A 83 5.04 -10.62 9.06
C ALA A 83 5.28 -11.28 7.69
N GLY A 84 6.11 -12.33 7.62
CA GLY A 84 6.38 -13.04 6.36
C GLY A 84 5.14 -13.62 5.66
N ARG A 85 4.08 -13.97 6.41
CA ARG A 85 2.82 -14.44 5.79
C ARG A 85 2.08 -13.31 5.07
N TYR A 86 2.17 -12.09 5.57
CA TYR A 86 1.55 -10.92 4.93
C TYR A 86 2.26 -10.55 3.64
N ILE A 87 3.60 -10.57 3.64
CA ILE A 87 4.40 -10.34 2.43
C ILE A 87 4.03 -11.35 1.35
N LEU A 88 4.01 -12.65 1.69
CA LEU A 88 3.64 -13.69 0.74
C LEU A 88 2.23 -13.49 0.18
N LEU A 89 1.28 -13.08 1.03
CA LEU A 89 -0.09 -12.80 0.62
C LEU A 89 -0.16 -11.59 -0.32
N LEU A 90 0.56 -10.50 -0.02
CA LEU A 90 0.58 -9.32 -0.88
C LEU A 90 1.23 -9.62 -2.23
N LEU A 91 2.33 -10.40 -2.25
CA LEU A 91 2.94 -10.87 -3.50
C LEU A 91 1.99 -11.74 -4.32
N ALA A 92 1.28 -12.68 -3.69
CA ALA A 92 0.29 -13.51 -4.37
C ALA A 92 -0.84 -12.65 -4.97
N LEU A 93 -1.34 -11.67 -4.21
CA LEU A 93 -2.35 -10.73 -4.69
C LEU A 93 -1.82 -9.84 -5.84
N ALA A 94 -0.55 -9.43 -5.79
CA ALA A 94 0.08 -8.68 -6.88
C ALA A 94 0.15 -9.50 -8.15
N LEU A 95 0.55 -10.78 -8.07
CA LEU A 95 0.57 -11.69 -9.23
C LEU A 95 -0.82 -11.90 -9.82
N VAL A 96 -1.85 -12.08 -8.98
CA VAL A 96 -3.24 -12.19 -9.43
C VAL A 96 -3.68 -10.91 -10.15
N ASN A 97 -3.35 -9.72 -9.61
CA ASN A 97 -3.68 -8.46 -10.27
C ASN A 97 -2.95 -8.32 -11.62
N ILE A 98 -1.69 -8.72 -11.73
CA ILE A 98 -0.95 -8.72 -13.01
C ILE A 98 -1.65 -9.64 -14.03
N ALA A 99 -2.02 -10.85 -13.60
CA ALA A 99 -2.70 -11.82 -14.48
C ALA A 99 -4.06 -11.27 -14.97
N ILE A 100 -4.88 -10.72 -14.06
CA ILE A 100 -6.17 -10.11 -14.43
C ILE A 100 -5.95 -8.90 -15.34
N GLY A 101 -4.96 -8.05 -15.05
CA GLY A 101 -4.61 -6.92 -15.90
C GLY A 101 -4.22 -7.33 -17.32
N ALA A 102 -3.42 -8.40 -17.45
CA ALA A 102 -3.00 -8.95 -18.72
C ALA A 102 -4.20 -9.52 -19.53
N LEU A 103 -5.10 -10.25 -18.87
CA LEU A 103 -6.33 -10.76 -19.51
C LEU A 103 -7.25 -9.62 -19.97
N ASN A 104 -7.47 -8.62 -19.13
CA ASN A 104 -8.28 -7.45 -19.49
C ASN A 104 -7.65 -6.65 -20.63
N CYS A 105 -6.31 -6.59 -20.68
CA CYS A 105 -5.60 -5.92 -21.77
C CYS A 105 -5.86 -6.57 -23.14
N GLN A 106 -6.00 -7.89 -23.20
CA GLN A 106 -6.32 -8.60 -24.45
C GLN A 106 -7.71 -8.22 -24.98
N SER A 107 -8.66 -7.94 -24.10
CA SER A 107 -10.05 -7.64 -24.49
C SER A 107 -10.29 -6.15 -24.74
N THR A 108 -9.74 -5.25 -23.92
CA THR A 108 -10.04 -3.80 -23.95
C THR A 108 -8.89 -2.94 -24.42
N GLY A 109 -7.67 -3.50 -24.50
CA GLY A 109 -6.43 -2.76 -24.74
C GLY A 109 -5.98 -1.93 -23.53
N LEU A 110 -4.78 -1.37 -23.60
CA LEU A 110 -4.22 -0.49 -22.55
C LEU A 110 -4.61 0.97 -22.74
N ILE A 111 -4.72 1.41 -23.99
CA ILE A 111 -5.03 2.80 -24.37
C ILE A 111 -6.20 2.78 -25.34
N LYS A 112 -7.19 3.63 -25.10
CA LYS A 112 -8.33 3.84 -25.99
C LYS A 112 -8.57 5.36 -26.11
N ASN A 113 -8.61 5.85 -27.34
CA ASN A 113 -8.79 7.29 -27.62
C ASN A 113 -7.77 8.19 -26.90
N GLY A 114 -6.50 7.75 -26.79
CA GLY A 114 -5.46 8.51 -26.08
C GLY A 114 -5.52 8.46 -24.55
N MET A 115 -6.49 7.75 -23.98
CA MET A 115 -6.67 7.63 -22.52
C MET A 115 -6.35 6.21 -22.04
N LEU A 116 -5.83 6.11 -20.83
CA LEU A 116 -5.63 4.83 -20.15
C LEU A 116 -6.98 4.17 -19.85
N THR A 117 -7.08 2.88 -20.14
CA THR A 117 -8.30 2.10 -19.88
C THR A 117 -8.33 1.55 -18.45
N MET A 118 -9.47 0.96 -18.08
CA MET A 118 -9.67 0.32 -16.79
C MET A 118 -8.69 -0.85 -16.53
N SER A 119 -8.10 -1.43 -17.58
CA SER A 119 -7.07 -2.49 -17.46
C SER A 119 -5.85 -2.06 -16.64
N TRP A 120 -5.52 -0.76 -16.64
CA TRP A 120 -4.41 -0.21 -15.85
C TRP A 120 -4.62 -0.28 -14.35
N VAL A 121 -5.86 -0.30 -13.87
CA VAL A 121 -6.17 -0.35 -12.43
C VAL A 121 -5.54 -1.57 -11.77
N ASN A 122 -5.55 -2.72 -12.44
CA ASN A 122 -4.94 -3.94 -11.91
C ASN A 122 -3.40 -3.83 -11.86
N PHE A 123 -2.77 -3.20 -12.85
CA PHE A 123 -1.33 -2.96 -12.83
C PHE A 123 -0.92 -1.97 -11.74
N PHE A 124 -1.71 -0.91 -11.53
CA PHE A 124 -1.49 0.03 -10.43
C PHE A 124 -1.69 -0.64 -9.05
N ALA A 125 -2.70 -1.52 -8.92
CA ALA A 125 -2.88 -2.34 -7.72
C ALA A 125 -1.66 -3.23 -7.46
N ALA A 126 -1.17 -3.94 -8.48
CA ALA A 126 0.01 -4.77 -8.36
C ALA A 126 1.26 -3.96 -7.97
N ALA A 127 1.48 -2.80 -8.62
CA ALA A 127 2.58 -1.90 -8.30
C ALA A 127 2.50 -1.39 -6.85
N LEU A 128 1.32 -1.06 -6.35
CA LEU A 128 1.10 -0.67 -4.96
C LEU A 128 1.48 -1.80 -4.00
N LEU A 129 1.00 -3.02 -4.24
CA LEU A 129 1.25 -4.18 -3.39
C LEU A 129 2.76 -4.50 -3.34
N ILE A 130 3.44 -4.51 -4.49
CA ILE A 130 4.89 -4.69 -4.58
C ILE A 130 5.62 -3.54 -3.87
N GLY A 131 5.15 -2.31 -4.03
CA GLY A 131 5.70 -1.13 -3.34
C GLY A 131 5.62 -1.25 -1.82
N ILE A 132 4.50 -1.75 -1.28
CA ILE A 132 4.33 -2.01 0.16
C ILE A 132 5.34 -3.06 0.63
N ASP A 133 5.51 -4.16 -0.11
CA ASP A 133 6.48 -5.20 0.21
C ASP A 133 7.93 -4.66 0.14
N ALA A 134 8.25 -3.81 -0.83
CA ALA A 134 9.55 -3.17 -0.94
C ALA A 134 9.84 -2.25 0.27
N VAL A 135 8.89 -1.43 0.69
CA VAL A 135 9.02 -0.59 1.89
C VAL A 135 9.28 -1.45 3.12
N TYR A 136 8.55 -2.55 3.25
CA TYR A 136 8.74 -3.48 4.36
C TYR A 136 10.15 -4.13 4.33
N ALA A 137 10.61 -4.57 3.17
CA ALA A 137 11.94 -5.16 3.01
C ALA A 137 13.06 -4.16 3.37
N ILE A 138 12.92 -2.91 2.91
CA ILE A 138 13.86 -1.83 3.23
C ILE A 138 13.88 -1.55 4.74
N ASP A 139 12.72 -1.45 5.39
CA ASP A 139 12.62 -1.22 6.83
C ASP A 139 13.32 -2.33 7.62
N VAL A 140 13.09 -3.59 7.27
CA VAL A 140 13.77 -4.75 7.89
C VAL A 140 15.29 -4.68 7.69
N LEU A 141 15.77 -4.35 6.48
CA LEU A 141 17.20 -4.23 6.20
C LEU A 141 17.85 -3.11 7.00
N VAL A 142 17.20 -1.94 7.09
CA VAL A 142 17.69 -0.81 7.88
C VAL A 142 17.79 -1.16 9.36
N LYS A 143 16.77 -1.83 9.92
CA LYS A 143 16.77 -2.28 11.32
C LYS A 143 17.89 -3.30 11.61
N ARG A 144 18.09 -4.26 10.71
CA ARG A 144 19.20 -5.23 10.83
C ARG A 144 20.57 -4.57 10.79
N ARG A 145 20.79 -3.60 9.90
CA ARG A 145 22.07 -2.87 9.82
C ARG A 145 22.35 -2.07 11.10
N ARG A 146 21.33 -1.44 11.69
CA ARG A 146 21.47 -0.70 12.95
C ARG A 146 21.81 -1.64 14.12
N ALA A 147 21.17 -2.80 14.21
CA ALA A 147 21.46 -3.80 15.25
C ALA A 147 22.90 -4.35 15.14
N GLY A 148 23.35 -4.73 13.95
CA GLY A 148 24.72 -5.24 13.76
C GLY A 148 25.83 -4.17 13.84
N GLY A 149 25.50 -2.87 13.82
CA GLY A 149 26.44 -1.78 14.08
C GLY A 149 26.74 -1.64 15.57
N LEU A 150 25.76 -1.85 16.43
CA LEU A 150 25.90 -1.77 17.90
C LEU A 150 26.77 -2.90 18.49
N GLU A 151 26.73 -4.10 17.87
CA GLU A 151 27.55 -5.25 18.30
C GLU A 151 29.05 -5.12 17.92
N ARG A 152 29.46 -4.13 17.14
CA ARG A 152 30.86 -3.90 16.75
C ARG A 152 31.55 -2.83 17.58
N GLU A 153 30.82 -2.12 18.43
CA GLU A 153 31.33 -1.05 19.29
C GLU A 153 31.53 -1.52 20.75
N GLU A 154 31.14 -2.77 21.08
CA GLU A 154 31.47 -3.46 22.35
C GLU A 154 32.67 -4.41 22.16
#